data_a09ffd39eefaaa6395a94b3cc9d1614f
#
_entry.id   a09ffd39eefaaa6395a94b3cc9d1614f
#
_cell.length_a   1.000
_cell.length_b   1.000
_cell.length_c   1.000
_cell.angle_alpha   90.00
_cell.angle_beta   90.00
_cell.angle_gamma   90.00
#
_symmetry.space_group_name_H-M   'P 1'
#
loop_
_entity.id
_entity.type
_entity.pdbx_description
1 polymer ?
#
loop_
_entity_poly.entity_id
_entity_poly.type
_entity_poly.pdbx_seq_one_letter_code
_entity_poly.pdbx_strand_id
1 'polypeptide(L)'
;MLNKMLTKDYIRNLKNNGNGEIGHLIKEYQDSSSLIFILKNLGQLPKSFDGSFLPELLMHKNSTVRFWVVKTMGKVGDEDFLPILKQVVLYDSDTNVRREAVSSIGRMRTKKGQSILLEVLQDKDPKIVCQAIRGLLVFKGDDKVDNILKSLLNHENEMVRSVIYKEYFANQKDKNEQSHPESYDYLKNVVVNADTLEVMKLLKDESIHLTFTSPPYYNARDYSIYPSYKSYLKFLEEVFAEVYRITKEGRFLILNTSPIIIPRISRAHSSKRYPIPFDIHPYLIEMGWEFIDDIVWMKPEASVKNRIGGFQQHRKPLAYKPNSVTEYLMVYRKSTEKLLDWNIHQYDWQTVQESLVPEGYETTNVWKIDPCFDKVHSAVFPVELCKRVIQYYSYKGDLVFDPFAGSGTVGKTAKSLGRFFFLTEKDETYFNYMKSKNSTEMFDKFETKFLTLKEFQNTIQ
;
A
#
# COMPACT_ATOMS: atom_id res chain seq x y z
N MET A 1 44.23 -6.94 32.81
CA MET A 1 42.79 -6.84 32.94
C MET A 1 42.16 -7.43 31.70
N LEU A 2 41.43 -8.56 31.83
CA LEU A 2 40.75 -9.20 30.72
C LEU A 2 39.74 -8.20 30.09
N ASN A 3 39.93 -7.85 28.82
CA ASN A 3 38.94 -7.13 28.03
C ASN A 3 37.63 -7.95 28.06
N LYS A 4 36.74 -7.64 28.98
CA LYS A 4 35.40 -8.25 28.99
C LYS A 4 34.73 -7.85 27.70
N MET A 5 34.56 -8.80 26.81
CA MET A 5 33.88 -8.59 25.51
C MET A 5 32.48 -8.07 25.76
N LEU A 6 32.12 -6.90 25.22
CA LEU A 6 30.85 -6.25 25.40
C LEU A 6 29.78 -7.07 24.66
N THR A 7 28.97 -7.87 25.38
CA THR A 7 27.92 -8.72 24.81
C THR A 7 26.56 -8.30 25.30
N LYS A 8 25.52 -8.68 24.54
CA LYS A 8 24.10 -8.39 24.91
C LYS A 8 23.76 -9.01 26.27
N ASP A 9 24.20 -10.22 26.52
CA ASP A 9 23.91 -10.94 27.77
C ASP A 9 24.61 -10.33 28.95
N TYR A 10 25.84 -9.87 28.75
CA TYR A 10 26.57 -9.12 29.77
C TYR A 10 25.83 -7.86 30.19
N ILE A 11 25.38 -7.04 29.23
CA ILE A 11 24.57 -5.83 29.49
C ILE A 11 23.26 -6.17 30.22
N ARG A 12 22.58 -7.25 29.79
CA ARG A 12 21.31 -7.69 30.43
C ARG A 12 21.52 -8.10 31.89
N ASN A 13 22.62 -8.79 32.18
CA ASN A 13 22.92 -9.21 33.54
C ASN A 13 23.25 -8.01 34.44
N LEU A 14 24.13 -7.10 33.97
CA LEU A 14 24.50 -5.89 34.72
C LEU A 14 23.26 -5.01 35.04
N LYS A 15 22.39 -4.81 34.08
CA LYS A 15 21.19 -4.03 34.24
C LYS A 15 20.28 -4.54 35.37
N ASN A 16 20.21 -5.86 35.56
CA ASN A 16 19.35 -6.49 36.56
C ASN A 16 19.90 -6.50 37.96
N ASN A 17 21.22 -6.28 38.11
CA ASN A 17 21.89 -6.25 39.40
C ASN A 17 21.63 -4.96 40.21
N GLY A 18 21.11 -3.90 39.58
CA GLY A 18 20.57 -2.73 40.27
C GLY A 18 21.55 -1.73 40.92
N ASN A 19 22.82 -2.02 40.96
CA ASN A 19 23.82 -1.24 41.73
C ASN A 19 24.52 -0.11 40.93
N GLY A 20 23.86 0.50 39.96
CA GLY A 20 24.49 1.55 39.12
C GLY A 20 25.57 1.01 38.17
N GLU A 21 25.67 -0.32 38.01
CA GLU A 21 26.71 -0.98 37.22
C GLU A 21 26.71 -0.55 35.75
N ILE A 22 25.56 -0.21 35.19
CA ILE A 22 25.49 0.32 33.82
C ILE A 22 26.14 1.72 33.75
N GLY A 23 25.94 2.57 34.76
CA GLY A 23 26.65 3.87 34.87
C GLY A 23 28.14 3.72 34.92
N HIS A 24 28.64 2.73 35.66
CA HIS A 24 30.08 2.40 35.69
C HIS A 24 30.58 1.90 34.33
N LEU A 25 29.85 1.00 33.69
CA LEU A 25 30.17 0.50 32.35
C LEU A 25 30.26 1.64 31.31
N ILE A 26 29.34 2.59 31.36
CA ILE A 26 29.35 3.77 30.47
C ILE A 26 30.58 4.65 30.71
N LYS A 27 31.06 4.78 31.95
CA LYS A 27 32.29 5.52 32.24
C LYS A 27 33.53 4.83 31.70
N GLU A 28 33.54 3.50 31.58
CA GLU A 28 34.62 2.74 30.98
C GLU A 28 34.67 2.84 29.45
N TYR A 29 33.51 2.95 28.80
CA TYR A 29 33.34 2.98 27.34
C TYR A 29 32.84 4.35 26.87
N GLN A 30 33.77 5.18 26.41
CA GLN A 30 33.48 6.56 26.00
C GLN A 30 33.31 6.72 24.47
N ASP A 31 33.61 5.68 23.68
CA ASP A 31 33.46 5.73 22.24
C ASP A 31 31.98 5.58 21.82
N SER A 32 31.60 6.26 20.73
CA SER A 32 30.21 6.28 20.26
C SER A 32 29.62 4.90 19.97
N SER A 33 30.44 3.98 19.45
CA SER A 33 29.97 2.65 19.05
C SER A 33 29.59 1.80 20.25
N SER A 34 30.45 1.80 21.28
CA SER A 34 30.19 1.11 22.53
C SER A 34 29.04 1.68 23.30
N LEU A 35 28.94 3.01 23.40
CA LEU A 35 27.81 3.69 24.05
C LEU A 35 26.45 3.36 23.35
N ILE A 36 26.42 3.41 22.02
CA ILE A 36 25.24 3.04 21.26
C ILE A 36 24.89 1.57 21.49
N PHE A 37 25.89 0.67 21.48
CA PHE A 37 25.66 -0.74 21.71
C PHE A 37 25.08 -1.00 23.10
N ILE A 38 25.63 -0.37 24.16
CA ILE A 38 25.15 -0.50 25.54
C ILE A 38 23.68 0.00 25.61
N LEU A 39 23.41 1.24 25.24
CA LEU A 39 22.09 1.86 25.36
C LEU A 39 21.03 1.14 24.54
N LYS A 40 21.37 0.68 23.31
CA LYS A 40 20.47 -0.06 22.44
C LYS A 40 20.05 -1.42 23.03
N ASN A 41 20.94 -2.09 23.73
CA ASN A 41 20.72 -3.43 24.25
C ASN A 41 20.21 -3.47 25.71
N LEU A 42 19.93 -2.33 26.32
CA LEU A 42 19.28 -2.27 27.64
C LEU A 42 17.89 -2.92 27.67
N GLY A 43 17.12 -2.90 26.57
CA GLY A 43 15.80 -3.51 26.48
C GLY A 43 14.77 -2.86 27.43
N GLN A 44 13.96 -3.68 28.11
CA GLN A 44 13.10 -3.22 29.21
C GLN A 44 13.94 -2.96 30.44
N LEU A 45 13.61 -1.91 31.20
CA LEU A 45 14.34 -1.50 32.38
C LEU A 45 13.59 -1.91 33.66
N PRO A 46 14.31 -2.41 34.69
CA PRO A 46 13.68 -2.63 36.00
C PRO A 46 13.32 -1.29 36.65
N LYS A 47 12.36 -1.28 37.56
CA LYS A 47 11.94 -0.07 38.28
C LYS A 47 13.06 0.56 39.12
N SER A 48 14.02 -0.25 39.54
CA SER A 48 15.20 0.15 40.31
C SER A 48 16.37 0.62 39.44
N PHE A 49 16.17 0.83 38.13
CA PHE A 49 17.25 1.23 37.24
C PHE A 49 17.73 2.64 37.55
N ASP A 50 19.00 2.77 37.87
CA ASP A 50 19.65 4.05 38.09
C ASP A 50 19.94 4.73 36.74
N GLY A 51 19.22 5.79 36.43
CA GLY A 51 19.36 6.61 35.23
C GLY A 51 20.13 7.91 35.44
N SER A 52 20.73 8.13 36.60
CA SER A 52 21.41 9.39 36.98
C SER A 52 22.55 9.84 36.06
N PHE A 53 23.18 8.89 35.35
CA PHE A 53 24.24 9.15 34.38
C PHE A 53 23.77 9.65 33.03
N LEU A 54 22.46 9.48 32.69
CA LEU A 54 21.93 9.78 31.36
C LEU A 54 22.05 11.27 30.96
N PRO A 55 21.81 12.25 31.83
CA PRO A 55 21.91 13.66 31.46
C PRO A 55 23.28 14.08 30.92
N GLU A 56 24.36 13.55 31.47
CA GLU A 56 25.73 13.87 31.05
C GLU A 56 25.99 13.49 29.58
N LEU A 57 25.39 12.38 29.12
CA LEU A 57 25.51 11.89 27.75
C LEU A 57 24.76 12.69 26.71
N LEU A 58 23.87 13.60 27.10
CA LEU A 58 23.18 14.51 26.18
C LEU A 58 24.13 15.54 25.55
N MET A 59 25.29 15.78 26.16
CA MET A 59 26.33 16.65 25.59
C MET A 59 27.19 15.94 24.55
N HIS A 60 26.96 14.65 24.29
CA HIS A 60 27.77 13.87 23.37
C HIS A 60 27.63 14.37 21.92
N LYS A 61 28.76 14.51 21.19
CA LYS A 61 28.77 15.01 19.80
C LYS A 61 27.99 14.16 18.80
N ASN A 62 27.91 12.86 19.03
CA ASN A 62 27.19 11.94 18.16
C ASN A 62 25.70 11.93 18.51
N SER A 63 24.85 12.36 17.55
CA SER A 63 23.39 12.44 17.74
C SER A 63 22.74 11.08 17.99
N THR A 64 23.31 9.98 17.48
CA THR A 64 22.79 8.63 17.73
C THR A 64 22.96 8.25 19.23
N VAL A 65 24.04 8.68 19.87
CA VAL A 65 24.20 8.49 21.32
C VAL A 65 23.11 9.27 22.04
N ARG A 66 22.94 10.56 21.74
CA ARG A 66 21.90 11.42 22.36
C ARG A 66 20.49 10.84 22.13
N PHE A 67 20.22 10.33 20.94
CA PHE A 67 18.95 9.65 20.61
C PHE A 67 18.65 8.49 21.56
N TRP A 68 19.64 7.59 21.75
CA TRP A 68 19.47 6.44 22.65
C TRP A 68 19.39 6.84 24.12
N VAL A 69 20.09 7.91 24.53
CA VAL A 69 19.96 8.50 25.87
C VAL A 69 18.54 8.96 26.12
N VAL A 70 18.02 9.81 25.24
CA VAL A 70 16.65 10.33 25.31
C VAL A 70 15.63 9.20 25.36
N LYS A 71 15.79 8.19 24.52
CA LYS A 71 14.95 7.00 24.50
C LYS A 71 14.98 6.22 25.82
N THR A 72 16.16 6.13 26.42
CA THR A 72 16.35 5.46 27.71
C THR A 72 15.71 6.26 28.85
N MET A 73 15.84 7.59 28.87
CA MET A 73 15.13 8.45 29.82
C MET A 73 13.62 8.24 29.80
N GLY A 74 13.03 8.16 28.58
CA GLY A 74 11.61 7.86 28.41
C GLY A 74 11.20 6.46 28.87
N LYS A 75 12.12 5.49 28.89
CA LYS A 75 11.88 4.13 29.41
C LYS A 75 12.03 4.07 30.94
N VAL A 76 12.94 4.85 31.51
CA VAL A 76 13.07 5.00 32.97
C VAL A 76 11.78 5.63 33.53
N GLY A 77 11.23 6.63 32.85
CA GLY A 77 9.96 7.24 33.20
C GLY A 77 10.01 8.15 34.41
N ASP A 78 11.20 8.58 34.83
CA ASP A 78 11.38 9.51 35.92
C ASP A 78 10.97 10.93 35.48
N GLU A 79 10.06 11.56 36.23
CA GLU A 79 9.57 12.91 35.95
C GLU A 79 10.66 13.98 36.06
N ASP A 80 11.74 13.73 36.81
CA ASP A 80 12.87 14.65 36.93
C ASP A 80 13.60 14.82 35.56
N PHE A 81 13.42 13.91 34.63
CA PHE A 81 13.91 14.07 33.26
C PHE A 81 13.06 14.98 32.38
N LEU A 82 11.81 15.31 32.75
CA LEU A 82 10.92 16.13 31.93
C LEU A 82 11.49 17.52 31.58
N PRO A 83 12.07 18.29 32.51
CA PRO A 83 12.72 19.57 32.18
C PRO A 83 13.87 19.41 31.19
N ILE A 84 14.68 18.34 31.34
CA ILE A 84 15.82 18.06 30.50
C ILE A 84 15.33 17.66 29.10
N LEU A 85 14.35 16.75 28.98
CA LEU A 85 13.74 16.36 27.72
C LEU A 85 13.09 17.55 27.00
N LYS A 86 12.48 18.50 27.74
CA LYS A 86 11.96 19.73 27.14
C LYS A 86 13.07 20.57 26.51
N GLN A 87 14.23 20.68 27.16
CA GLN A 87 15.39 21.38 26.58
C GLN A 87 15.88 20.70 25.31
N VAL A 88 15.93 19.36 25.29
CA VAL A 88 16.29 18.58 24.09
C VAL A 88 15.30 18.83 22.97
N VAL A 89 13.99 18.82 23.22
CA VAL A 89 12.96 19.13 22.21
C VAL A 89 13.20 20.50 21.57
N LEU A 90 13.55 21.49 22.36
CA LEU A 90 13.67 22.88 21.90
C LEU A 90 15.00 23.14 21.18
N TYR A 91 16.11 22.53 21.64
CA TYR A 91 17.45 23.00 21.30
C TYR A 91 18.38 21.95 20.71
N ASP A 92 18.04 20.65 20.68
CA ASP A 92 18.94 19.69 20.04
C ASP A 92 19.06 19.97 18.54
N SER A 93 20.27 19.91 18.04
CA SER A 93 20.57 20.16 16.63
C SER A 93 20.06 19.07 15.67
N ASP A 94 19.79 17.86 16.17
CA ASP A 94 19.32 16.72 15.39
C ASP A 94 17.80 16.54 15.57
N THR A 95 17.06 16.66 14.49
CA THR A 95 15.59 16.53 14.49
C THR A 95 15.12 15.16 14.99
N ASN A 96 15.88 14.07 14.77
CA ASN A 96 15.47 12.75 15.25
C ASN A 96 15.62 12.65 16.77
N VAL A 97 16.62 13.32 17.35
CA VAL A 97 16.77 13.43 18.81
C VAL A 97 15.62 14.22 19.39
N ARG A 98 15.26 15.37 18.80
CA ARG A 98 14.10 16.18 19.20
C ARG A 98 12.81 15.36 19.16
N ARG A 99 12.55 14.63 18.06
CA ARG A 99 11.36 13.77 17.91
C ARG A 99 11.30 12.66 18.95
N GLU A 100 12.43 12.00 19.25
CA GLU A 100 12.49 10.95 20.28
C GLU A 100 12.26 11.55 21.68
N ALA A 101 12.70 12.80 21.93
CA ALA A 101 12.42 13.48 23.20
C ALA A 101 10.91 13.71 23.40
N VAL A 102 10.20 14.17 22.35
CA VAL A 102 8.74 14.29 22.37
C VAL A 102 8.07 12.92 22.60
N SER A 103 8.54 11.89 21.92
CA SER A 103 8.06 10.51 22.09
C SER A 103 8.28 10.01 23.54
N SER A 104 9.41 10.34 24.12
CA SER A 104 9.78 9.96 25.49
C SER A 104 8.91 10.65 26.52
N ILE A 105 8.64 11.96 26.35
CA ILE A 105 7.69 12.72 27.21
C ILE A 105 6.30 12.09 27.12
N GLY A 106 5.81 11.78 25.90
CA GLY A 106 4.49 11.16 25.70
C GLY A 106 4.38 9.78 26.36
N ARG A 107 5.48 9.03 26.39
CA ARG A 107 5.54 7.69 26.97
C ARG A 107 5.40 7.69 28.50
N MET A 108 5.79 8.77 29.16
CA MET A 108 5.67 8.94 30.61
C MET A 108 4.23 9.13 31.08
N ARG A 109 3.32 9.60 30.22
CA ARG A 109 1.86 9.76 30.50
C ARG A 109 1.53 10.57 31.74
N THR A 110 2.32 11.59 32.07
CA THR A 110 2.13 12.43 33.25
C THR A 110 1.45 13.74 32.90
N LYS A 111 0.81 14.41 33.90
CA LYS A 111 0.21 15.74 33.73
C LYS A 111 1.25 16.80 33.39
N LYS A 112 2.47 16.72 33.98
CA LYS A 112 3.59 17.61 33.61
C LYS A 112 4.02 17.38 32.15
N GLY A 113 4.14 16.12 31.73
CA GLY A 113 4.43 15.78 30.33
C GLY A 113 3.35 16.28 29.38
N GLN A 114 2.06 16.15 29.72
CA GLN A 114 0.95 16.72 28.97
C GLN A 114 1.14 18.20 28.68
N SER A 115 1.49 19.00 29.75
CA SER A 115 1.70 20.44 29.60
C SER A 115 2.85 20.76 28.61
N ILE A 116 3.95 20.02 28.70
CA ILE A 116 5.07 20.19 27.75
C ILE A 116 4.65 19.83 26.32
N LEU A 117 3.92 18.75 26.13
CA LEU A 117 3.45 18.35 24.78
C LEU A 117 2.50 19.38 24.17
N LEU A 118 1.65 20.03 24.96
CA LEU A 118 0.81 21.11 24.48
C LEU A 118 1.62 22.34 24.00
N GLU A 119 2.72 22.67 24.64
CA GLU A 119 3.63 23.73 24.17
C GLU A 119 4.32 23.30 22.83
N VAL A 120 4.69 22.03 22.70
CA VAL A 120 5.36 21.48 21.50
C VAL A 120 4.48 21.50 20.26
N LEU A 121 3.15 21.64 20.39
CA LEU A 121 2.24 21.78 19.24
C LEU A 121 2.52 23.03 18.39
N GLN A 122 3.31 23.99 18.90
CA GLN A 122 3.74 25.21 18.19
C GLN A 122 5.07 25.03 17.45
N ASP A 123 5.62 23.81 17.40
CA ASP A 123 6.89 23.55 16.70
C ASP A 123 6.73 23.75 15.19
N LYS A 124 7.80 24.28 14.56
CA LYS A 124 7.83 24.50 13.10
C LYS A 124 7.92 23.20 12.29
N ASP A 125 8.40 22.11 12.90
CA ASP A 125 8.49 20.80 12.22
C ASP A 125 7.20 20.02 12.41
N PRO A 126 6.42 19.79 11.33
CA PRO A 126 5.15 19.08 11.42
C PRO A 126 5.30 17.63 11.93
N LYS A 127 6.47 17.02 11.77
CA LYS A 127 6.73 15.68 12.32
C LYS A 127 6.87 15.70 13.84
N ILE A 128 7.39 16.77 14.40
CA ILE A 128 7.44 17.00 15.87
C ILE A 128 6.04 17.25 16.38
N VAL A 129 5.26 18.10 15.70
CA VAL A 129 3.85 18.36 16.03
C VAL A 129 3.03 17.06 16.02
N CYS A 130 3.13 16.25 14.96
CA CYS A 130 2.45 14.96 14.90
C CYS A 130 2.87 14.01 16.03
N GLN A 131 4.14 14.04 16.45
CA GLN A 131 4.61 13.22 17.56
C GLN A 131 4.04 13.72 18.91
N ALA A 132 3.90 15.04 19.09
CA ALA A 132 3.26 15.65 20.26
C ALA A 132 1.76 15.29 20.29
N ILE A 133 1.04 15.41 19.18
CA ILE A 133 -0.35 14.97 19.06
C ILE A 133 -0.48 13.51 19.50
N ARG A 134 0.35 12.61 18.99
CA ARG A 134 0.33 11.19 19.37
C ARG A 134 0.50 10.99 20.87
N GLY A 135 1.38 11.75 21.51
CA GLY A 135 1.57 11.72 22.96
C GLY A 135 0.36 12.26 23.73
N LEU A 136 -0.33 13.27 23.18
CA LEU A 136 -1.51 13.89 23.78
C LEU A 136 -2.78 13.06 23.64
N LEU A 137 -2.89 12.20 22.61
CA LEU A 137 -4.05 11.34 22.41
C LEU A 137 -4.28 10.34 23.56
N VAL A 138 -3.27 10.08 24.38
CA VAL A 138 -3.43 9.30 25.63
C VAL A 138 -4.35 10.01 26.62
N PHE A 139 -4.49 11.33 26.50
CA PHE A 139 -5.34 12.18 27.33
C PHE A 139 -6.65 12.58 26.64
N LYS A 140 -7.03 11.89 25.56
CA LYS A 140 -8.29 12.11 24.84
C LYS A 140 -9.47 11.95 25.81
N GLY A 141 -10.38 12.91 25.80
CA GLY A 141 -11.45 13.04 26.80
C GLY A 141 -11.18 14.11 27.86
N ASP A 142 -9.99 14.71 27.90
CA ASP A 142 -9.70 15.93 28.65
C ASP A 142 -10.10 17.12 27.75
N ASP A 143 -11.12 17.88 28.17
CA ASP A 143 -11.71 18.99 27.37
C ASP A 143 -10.67 20.01 26.90
N LYS A 144 -9.66 20.30 27.71
CA LYS A 144 -8.59 21.22 27.34
C LYS A 144 -7.73 20.66 26.22
N VAL A 145 -7.35 19.39 26.31
CA VAL A 145 -6.55 18.72 25.30
C VAL A 145 -7.35 18.59 23.99
N ASP A 146 -8.59 18.11 24.09
CA ASP A 146 -9.44 17.87 22.93
C ASP A 146 -9.75 19.16 22.17
N ASN A 147 -10.02 20.27 22.87
CA ASN A 147 -10.27 21.57 22.24
C ASN A 147 -9.03 22.09 21.49
N ILE A 148 -7.85 21.98 22.10
CA ILE A 148 -6.60 22.40 21.46
C ILE A 148 -6.30 21.51 20.25
N LEU A 149 -6.42 20.18 20.36
CA LEU A 149 -6.16 19.28 19.25
C LEU A 149 -7.15 19.50 18.10
N LYS A 150 -8.44 19.66 18.39
CA LYS A 150 -9.45 19.97 17.36
C LYS A 150 -9.17 21.26 16.60
N SER A 151 -8.60 22.29 17.26
CA SER A 151 -8.23 23.54 16.59
C SER A 151 -7.15 23.37 15.53
N LEU A 152 -6.33 22.30 15.61
CA LEU A 152 -5.31 21.98 14.62
C LEU A 152 -5.89 21.44 13.30
N LEU A 153 -7.21 21.29 13.17
CA LEU A 153 -7.84 21.01 11.88
C LEU A 153 -7.54 22.11 10.83
N ASN A 154 -7.24 23.33 11.30
CA ASN A 154 -6.86 24.47 10.46
C ASN A 154 -5.35 24.67 10.35
N HIS A 155 -4.54 23.70 10.76
CA HIS A 155 -3.08 23.76 10.68
C HIS A 155 -2.61 23.84 9.22
N GLU A 156 -1.56 24.63 8.93
CA GLU A 156 -1.05 24.81 7.57
C GLU A 156 -0.57 23.50 6.90
N ASN A 157 -0.04 22.57 7.69
CA ASN A 157 0.48 21.30 7.20
C ASN A 157 -0.62 20.24 7.11
N GLU A 158 -0.76 19.62 5.93
CA GLU A 158 -1.77 18.61 5.61
C GLU A 158 -1.68 17.36 6.50
N MET A 159 -0.47 16.90 6.83
CA MET A 159 -0.27 15.72 7.68
C MET A 159 -0.86 15.93 9.07
N VAL A 160 -0.68 17.14 9.66
CA VAL A 160 -1.26 17.49 10.95
C VAL A 160 -2.78 17.50 10.87
N ARG A 161 -3.36 18.16 9.84
CA ARG A 161 -4.82 18.18 9.62
C ARG A 161 -5.38 16.77 9.47
N SER A 162 -4.72 15.91 8.69
CA SER A 162 -5.15 14.53 8.45
C SER A 162 -5.21 13.71 9.75
N VAL A 163 -4.21 13.84 10.63
CA VAL A 163 -4.21 13.15 11.92
C VAL A 163 -5.37 13.62 12.80
N ILE A 164 -5.59 14.93 12.88
CA ILE A 164 -6.68 15.50 13.68
C ILE A 164 -8.05 15.11 13.12
N TYR A 165 -8.21 15.18 11.80
CA TYR A 165 -9.46 14.75 11.14
C TYR A 165 -9.79 13.29 11.48
N LYS A 166 -8.82 12.38 11.32
CA LYS A 166 -8.99 10.95 11.65
C LYS A 166 -9.35 10.72 13.11
N GLU A 167 -8.76 11.46 14.03
CA GLU A 167 -8.96 11.24 15.47
C GLU A 167 -10.26 11.84 16.04
N TYR A 168 -10.75 12.93 15.47
CA TYR A 168 -11.85 13.70 16.06
C TYR A 168 -13.06 13.90 15.14
N PHE A 169 -12.88 13.90 13.83
CA PHE A 169 -13.91 14.28 12.87
C PHE A 169 -14.27 13.17 11.87
N ALA A 170 -13.38 12.21 11.64
CA ALA A 170 -13.75 11.04 10.89
C ALA A 170 -14.93 10.38 11.60
N ASN A 171 -16.04 10.23 10.88
CA ASN A 171 -17.20 9.59 11.43
C ASN A 171 -16.78 8.23 12.01
N GLN A 172 -16.81 8.10 13.32
CA GLN A 172 -16.89 6.81 13.98
C GLN A 172 -18.28 6.22 13.66
N LYS A 173 -18.55 6.06 12.35
CA LYS A 173 -19.68 5.25 11.92
C LYS A 173 -19.45 3.90 12.51
N ASP A 174 -20.26 3.65 13.49
CA ASP A 174 -20.52 2.39 14.13
C ASP A 174 -19.37 1.39 14.10
N LYS A 175 -18.80 1.16 15.28
CA LYS A 175 -18.11 -0.08 15.64
C LYS A 175 -19.03 -1.31 15.51
N ASN A 176 -20.17 -1.17 14.88
CA ASN A 176 -20.93 -2.28 14.32
C ASN A 176 -20.15 -2.75 13.11
N GLU A 177 -19.24 -3.65 13.40
CA GLU A 177 -18.52 -4.52 12.52
C GLU A 177 -19.49 -5.37 11.71
N GLN A 178 -20.20 -4.75 10.77
CA GLN A 178 -20.86 -5.52 9.73
C GLN A 178 -19.75 -6.15 8.91
N SER A 179 -19.68 -7.47 8.97
CA SER A 179 -18.84 -8.26 8.07
C SER A 179 -19.11 -7.83 6.63
N HIS A 180 -18.09 -7.88 5.77
CA HIS A 180 -18.32 -7.74 4.34
C HIS A 180 -19.45 -8.67 3.93
N PRO A 181 -20.51 -8.18 3.26
CA PRO A 181 -21.51 -9.09 2.72
C PRO A 181 -20.81 -10.07 1.77
N GLU A 182 -21.19 -11.33 1.80
CA GLU A 182 -20.71 -12.31 0.84
C GLU A 182 -21.01 -11.84 -0.59
N SER A 183 -20.20 -12.31 -1.54
CA SER A 183 -20.48 -12.06 -2.96
C SER A 183 -21.74 -12.77 -3.38
N TYR A 184 -22.54 -12.10 -4.18
CA TYR A 184 -23.81 -12.63 -4.69
C TYR A 184 -23.55 -13.88 -5.56
N ASP A 185 -24.33 -14.92 -5.34
CA ASP A 185 -24.17 -16.20 -6.05
C ASP A 185 -24.34 -16.07 -7.56
N TYR A 186 -25.17 -15.12 -8.01
CA TYR A 186 -25.37 -14.88 -9.45
C TYR A 186 -24.14 -14.27 -10.15
N LEU A 187 -23.12 -13.83 -9.40
CA LEU A 187 -21.83 -13.35 -9.94
C LEU A 187 -20.74 -14.40 -9.93
N LYS A 188 -20.88 -15.49 -9.15
CA LYS A 188 -19.82 -16.47 -8.96
C LYS A 188 -19.63 -17.35 -10.21
N ASN A 189 -18.41 -17.29 -10.77
CA ASN A 189 -18.00 -18.04 -11.98
C ASN A 189 -18.87 -17.76 -13.21
N VAL A 190 -19.11 -16.47 -13.47
CA VAL A 190 -19.94 -16.01 -14.57
C VAL A 190 -19.11 -15.20 -15.56
N VAL A 191 -19.37 -15.43 -16.85
CA VAL A 191 -18.84 -14.64 -17.98
C VAL A 191 -20.03 -14.05 -18.73
N VAL A 192 -20.05 -12.72 -18.90
CA VAL A 192 -21.12 -12.03 -19.62
C VAL A 192 -20.58 -11.44 -20.93
N ASN A 193 -21.23 -11.80 -22.06
CA ASN A 193 -20.94 -11.20 -23.36
C ASN A 193 -21.73 -9.89 -23.52
N ALA A 194 -21.10 -8.78 -23.14
CA ALA A 194 -21.68 -7.45 -23.25
C ALA A 194 -20.64 -6.35 -23.02
N ASP A 195 -21.01 -5.11 -23.23
CA ASP A 195 -20.26 -3.95 -22.81
C ASP A 195 -20.18 -3.90 -21.28
N THR A 196 -18.97 -3.72 -20.75
CA THR A 196 -18.74 -3.78 -19.29
C THR A 196 -19.52 -2.71 -18.52
N LEU A 197 -19.70 -1.50 -19.08
CA LEU A 197 -20.49 -0.43 -18.45
C LEU A 197 -21.97 -0.79 -18.33
N GLU A 198 -22.52 -1.47 -19.35
CA GLU A 198 -23.92 -1.93 -19.30
C GLU A 198 -24.09 -2.98 -18.20
N VAL A 199 -23.16 -3.89 -18.08
CA VAL A 199 -23.20 -4.94 -17.04
C VAL A 199 -22.99 -4.37 -15.64
N MET A 200 -21.96 -3.53 -15.43
CA MET A 200 -21.66 -2.97 -14.11
C MET A 200 -22.82 -2.14 -13.53
N LYS A 201 -23.56 -1.40 -14.36
CA LYS A 201 -24.75 -0.64 -13.93
C LYS A 201 -25.85 -1.52 -13.34
N LEU A 202 -25.87 -2.81 -13.62
CA LEU A 202 -26.82 -3.77 -13.06
C LEU A 202 -26.36 -4.32 -11.70
N LEU A 203 -25.07 -4.17 -11.37
CA LEU A 203 -24.51 -4.69 -10.13
C LEU A 203 -24.81 -3.78 -8.95
N LYS A 204 -25.04 -4.41 -7.81
CA LYS A 204 -25.14 -3.69 -6.54
C LYS A 204 -23.78 -3.14 -6.11
N ASP A 205 -23.82 -2.06 -5.33
CA ASP A 205 -22.62 -1.50 -4.71
C ASP A 205 -21.93 -2.59 -3.87
N GLU A 206 -20.61 -2.48 -3.75
CA GLU A 206 -19.80 -3.34 -2.89
C GLU A 206 -19.96 -4.84 -3.14
N SER A 207 -20.02 -5.24 -4.39
CA SER A 207 -20.17 -6.64 -4.84
C SER A 207 -18.83 -7.36 -5.05
N ILE A 208 -17.74 -6.63 -5.35
CA ILE A 208 -16.46 -7.16 -5.85
C ILE A 208 -15.36 -7.01 -4.79
N HIS A 209 -14.54 -8.05 -4.61
CA HIS A 209 -13.39 -8.01 -3.68
C HIS A 209 -12.10 -7.52 -4.35
N LEU A 210 -11.83 -7.95 -5.58
CA LEU A 210 -10.63 -7.58 -6.33
C LEU A 210 -11.00 -7.35 -7.78
N THR A 211 -10.66 -6.19 -8.33
CA THR A 211 -10.62 -5.98 -9.78
C THR A 211 -9.18 -6.05 -10.24
N PHE A 212 -8.90 -6.96 -11.18
CA PHE A 212 -7.60 -7.05 -11.86
C PHE A 212 -7.82 -7.04 -13.35
N THR A 213 -7.29 -6.02 -14.04
CA THR A 213 -7.59 -5.80 -15.45
C THR A 213 -6.51 -5.07 -16.21
N SER A 214 -6.53 -5.23 -17.54
CA SER A 214 -5.79 -4.40 -18.50
C SER A 214 -6.78 -3.87 -19.53
N PRO A 215 -7.14 -2.58 -19.45
CA PRO A 215 -8.08 -1.99 -20.40
C PRO A 215 -7.50 -1.99 -21.83
N PRO A 216 -8.34 -1.92 -22.86
CA PRO A 216 -7.86 -1.76 -24.24
C PRO A 216 -7.05 -0.46 -24.35
N TYR A 217 -5.84 -0.53 -24.94
CA TYR A 217 -4.95 0.63 -25.04
C TYR A 217 -5.36 1.53 -26.22
N TYR A 218 -5.24 2.83 -26.01
CA TYR A 218 -5.60 3.86 -26.98
C TYR A 218 -5.01 3.60 -28.38
N ASN A 219 -5.86 3.34 -29.37
CA ASN A 219 -5.51 3.10 -30.77
C ASN A 219 -4.35 2.13 -31.00
N ALA A 220 -4.17 1.17 -30.08
CA ALA A 220 -3.13 0.15 -30.20
C ALA A 220 -3.58 -1.09 -30.98
N ARG A 221 -4.89 -1.30 -31.12
CA ARG A 221 -5.53 -2.42 -31.81
C ARG A 221 -6.79 -1.94 -32.53
N ASP A 222 -7.26 -2.75 -33.49
CA ASP A 222 -8.44 -2.42 -34.30
C ASP A 222 -9.72 -2.28 -33.47
N TYR A 223 -9.82 -3.00 -32.36
CA TYR A 223 -10.94 -2.93 -31.43
C TYR A 223 -10.85 -1.78 -30.40
N SER A 224 -9.78 -1.00 -30.42
CA SER A 224 -9.53 0.08 -29.44
C SER A 224 -9.36 1.45 -30.09
N ILE A 225 -10.15 1.73 -31.12
CA ILE A 225 -10.10 3.00 -31.86
C ILE A 225 -11.00 4.02 -31.16
N TYR A 226 -10.42 5.13 -30.75
CA TYR A 226 -11.09 6.24 -30.11
C TYR A 226 -10.91 7.53 -30.91
N PRO A 227 -11.91 8.42 -30.96
CA PRO A 227 -11.82 9.68 -31.72
C PRO A 227 -10.70 10.60 -31.23
N SER A 228 -10.37 10.57 -29.96
CA SER A 228 -9.29 11.34 -29.36
C SER A 228 -8.76 10.65 -28.10
N TYR A 229 -7.55 11.03 -27.69
CA TYR A 229 -6.98 10.56 -26.42
C TYR A 229 -7.82 11.01 -25.22
N LYS A 230 -8.40 12.20 -25.28
CA LYS A 230 -9.30 12.70 -24.23
C LYS A 230 -10.57 11.86 -24.11
N SER A 231 -11.16 11.43 -25.23
CA SER A 231 -12.33 10.54 -25.21
C SER A 231 -11.99 9.14 -24.70
N TYR A 232 -10.77 8.66 -24.95
CA TYR A 232 -10.28 7.42 -24.36
C TYR A 232 -10.13 7.53 -22.82
N LEU A 233 -9.51 8.61 -22.33
CA LEU A 233 -9.39 8.83 -20.87
C LEU A 233 -10.76 8.96 -20.21
N LYS A 234 -11.72 9.64 -20.86
CA LYS A 234 -13.08 9.74 -20.35
C LYS A 234 -13.79 8.38 -20.29
N PHE A 235 -13.58 7.53 -21.28
CA PHE A 235 -14.09 6.15 -21.24
C PHE A 235 -13.51 5.38 -20.05
N LEU A 236 -12.20 5.49 -19.80
CA LEU A 236 -11.58 4.85 -18.64
C LEU A 236 -12.11 5.42 -17.32
N GLU A 237 -12.34 6.73 -17.25
CA GLU A 237 -12.93 7.39 -16.10
C GLU A 237 -14.32 6.81 -15.79
N GLU A 238 -15.18 6.68 -16.79
CA GLU A 238 -16.54 6.10 -16.64
C GLU A 238 -16.46 4.64 -16.16
N VAL A 239 -15.57 3.83 -16.73
CA VAL A 239 -15.38 2.43 -16.32
C VAL A 239 -14.90 2.34 -14.87
N PHE A 240 -13.88 3.09 -14.50
CA PHE A 240 -13.30 2.99 -13.15
C PHE A 240 -14.14 3.66 -12.07
N ALA A 241 -15.04 4.58 -12.42
CA ALA A 241 -16.08 5.07 -11.51
C ALA A 241 -17.06 3.95 -11.13
N GLU A 242 -17.52 3.15 -12.11
CA GLU A 242 -18.37 2.00 -11.83
C GLU A 242 -17.58 0.90 -11.06
N VAL A 243 -16.32 0.65 -11.41
CA VAL A 243 -15.45 -0.26 -10.65
C VAL A 243 -15.31 0.20 -9.19
N TYR A 244 -15.16 1.51 -8.95
CA TYR A 244 -15.12 2.06 -7.59
C TYR A 244 -16.41 1.77 -6.82
N ARG A 245 -17.55 2.02 -7.44
CA ARG A 245 -18.87 1.81 -6.83
C ARG A 245 -19.08 0.34 -6.42
N ILE A 246 -18.77 -0.59 -7.32
CA ILE A 246 -19.00 -2.03 -7.09
C ILE A 246 -17.91 -2.69 -6.25
N THR A 247 -16.75 -2.05 -6.05
CA THR A 247 -15.68 -2.58 -5.18
C THR A 247 -16.06 -2.42 -3.72
N LYS A 248 -15.87 -3.45 -2.91
CA LYS A 248 -16.10 -3.44 -1.47
C LYS A 248 -15.14 -2.48 -0.76
N GLU A 249 -15.57 -1.92 0.37
CA GLU A 249 -14.77 -1.00 1.19
C GLU A 249 -13.39 -1.59 1.51
N GLY A 250 -12.33 -0.80 1.31
CA GLY A 250 -10.96 -1.19 1.61
C GLY A 250 -10.37 -2.29 0.73
N ARG A 251 -11.07 -2.69 -0.35
CA ARG A 251 -10.62 -3.70 -1.32
C ARG A 251 -9.94 -3.05 -2.53
N PHE A 252 -9.42 -3.86 -3.46
CA PHE A 252 -8.39 -3.44 -4.38
C PHE A 252 -8.83 -3.39 -5.85
N LEU A 253 -8.26 -2.42 -6.57
CA LEU A 253 -8.13 -2.38 -8.02
C LEU A 253 -6.66 -2.51 -8.38
N ILE A 254 -6.32 -3.50 -9.21
CA ILE A 254 -5.00 -3.64 -9.82
C ILE A 254 -5.14 -3.36 -11.31
N LEU A 255 -4.57 -2.25 -11.75
CA LEU A 255 -4.65 -1.77 -13.12
C LEU A 255 -3.34 -2.03 -13.85
N ASN A 256 -3.33 -2.99 -14.79
CA ASN A 256 -2.20 -3.15 -15.69
C ASN A 256 -2.29 -2.17 -16.84
N THR A 257 -1.28 -1.35 -17.01
CA THR A 257 -1.20 -0.36 -18.09
C THR A 257 0.24 0.03 -18.39
N SER A 258 0.47 0.62 -19.56
CA SER A 258 1.78 1.17 -19.94
C SER A 258 1.65 2.37 -20.85
N PRO A 259 2.68 3.25 -20.90
CA PRO A 259 2.75 4.24 -21.95
C PRO A 259 2.77 3.58 -23.33
N ILE A 260 1.96 4.08 -24.25
CA ILE A 260 1.91 3.57 -25.62
C ILE A 260 2.60 4.51 -26.59
N ILE A 261 3.05 3.96 -27.71
CA ILE A 261 3.64 4.74 -28.81
C ILE A 261 2.77 4.55 -30.05
N ILE A 262 2.24 5.67 -30.55
CA ILE A 262 1.63 5.73 -31.87
C ILE A 262 2.75 6.04 -32.88
N PRO A 263 3.01 5.14 -33.84
CA PRO A 263 4.04 5.36 -34.86
C PRO A 263 3.77 6.62 -35.68
N ARG A 264 4.82 7.19 -36.27
CA ARG A 264 4.66 8.27 -37.24
C ARG A 264 3.91 7.77 -38.49
N ILE A 265 2.99 8.59 -38.99
CA ILE A 265 2.23 8.30 -40.21
C ILE A 265 3.08 8.59 -41.45
N SER A 266 3.95 9.60 -41.40
CA SER A 266 4.83 10.01 -42.50
C SER A 266 6.17 10.54 -41.99
N ARG A 267 7.09 10.86 -42.92
CA ARG A 267 8.40 11.47 -42.57
C ARG A 267 8.27 12.86 -41.96
N ALA A 268 7.14 13.55 -42.21
CA ALA A 268 6.86 14.91 -41.69
C ALA A 268 6.34 14.87 -40.22
N HIS A 269 6.00 13.71 -39.68
CA HIS A 269 5.42 13.59 -38.35
C HIS A 269 6.33 12.78 -37.43
N SER A 270 6.44 13.21 -36.18
CA SER A 270 7.09 12.40 -35.13
C SER A 270 6.14 11.36 -34.56
N SER A 271 6.69 10.24 -34.07
CA SER A 271 5.91 9.31 -33.23
C SER A 271 5.50 10.00 -31.93
N LYS A 272 4.27 9.76 -31.47
CA LYS A 272 3.74 10.33 -30.23
C LYS A 272 3.64 9.26 -29.15
N ARG A 273 4.04 9.59 -27.92
CA ARG A 273 3.84 8.75 -26.74
C ARG A 273 2.67 9.30 -25.93
N TYR A 274 1.84 8.39 -25.44
CA TYR A 274 0.73 8.69 -24.55
C TYR A 274 0.99 8.02 -23.20
N PRO A 275 1.13 8.78 -22.12
CA PRO A 275 1.54 8.28 -20.82
C PRO A 275 0.31 7.81 -20.00
N ILE A 276 -0.43 6.84 -20.51
CA ILE A 276 -1.71 6.36 -19.96
C ILE A 276 -1.68 6.17 -18.42
N PRO A 277 -0.67 5.48 -17.82
CA PRO A 277 -0.64 5.28 -16.38
C PRO A 277 -0.67 6.57 -15.57
N PHE A 278 0.01 7.60 -16.08
CA PHE A 278 0.16 8.88 -15.38
C PHE A 278 -1.05 9.79 -15.59
N ASP A 279 -1.69 9.71 -16.77
CA ASP A 279 -2.84 10.54 -17.11
C ASP A 279 -4.14 10.02 -16.49
N ILE A 280 -4.28 8.70 -16.25
CA ILE A 280 -5.44 8.12 -15.57
C ILE A 280 -5.36 8.26 -14.04
N HIS A 281 -4.16 8.34 -13.48
CA HIS A 281 -3.95 8.38 -12.04
C HIS A 281 -4.72 9.52 -11.33
N PRO A 282 -4.70 10.79 -11.78
CA PRO A 282 -5.46 11.86 -11.14
C PRO A 282 -6.97 11.57 -11.06
N TYR A 283 -7.57 11.02 -12.11
CA TYR A 283 -8.99 10.66 -12.12
C TYR A 283 -9.31 9.59 -11.06
N LEU A 284 -8.44 8.59 -10.91
CA LEU A 284 -8.62 7.54 -9.90
C LEU A 284 -8.55 8.13 -8.48
N ILE A 285 -7.62 9.04 -8.21
CA ILE A 285 -7.51 9.71 -6.91
C ILE A 285 -8.76 10.57 -6.63
N GLU A 286 -9.24 11.32 -7.63
CA GLU A 286 -10.47 12.14 -7.49
C GLU A 286 -11.73 11.30 -7.24
N MET A 287 -11.80 10.06 -7.75
CA MET A 287 -12.86 9.11 -7.45
C MET A 287 -12.83 8.59 -6.00
N GLY A 288 -11.72 8.76 -5.29
CA GLY A 288 -11.54 8.26 -3.92
C GLY A 288 -10.69 6.99 -3.83
N TRP A 289 -10.02 6.58 -4.91
CA TRP A 289 -9.02 5.52 -4.83
C TRP A 289 -7.77 6.02 -4.09
N GLU A 290 -7.24 5.20 -3.20
CA GLU A 290 -5.99 5.41 -2.47
C GLU A 290 -4.86 4.68 -3.21
N PHE A 291 -3.85 5.41 -3.69
CA PHE A 291 -2.69 4.78 -4.33
C PHE A 291 -1.83 4.07 -3.30
N ILE A 292 -1.56 2.80 -3.52
CA ILE A 292 -0.81 1.96 -2.57
C ILE A 292 0.59 1.67 -3.08
N ASP A 293 0.74 1.26 -4.36
CA ASP A 293 2.04 0.90 -4.92
C ASP A 293 2.02 0.91 -6.46
N ASP A 294 3.23 0.91 -7.06
CA ASP A 294 3.47 0.68 -8.47
C ASP A 294 4.37 -0.55 -8.66
N ILE A 295 3.79 -1.64 -9.12
CA ILE A 295 4.54 -2.84 -9.46
C ILE A 295 4.97 -2.76 -10.91
N VAL A 296 6.25 -2.92 -11.17
CA VAL A 296 6.83 -2.91 -12.51
C VAL A 296 6.96 -4.35 -13.01
N TRP A 297 6.09 -4.75 -13.92
CA TRP A 297 6.25 -6.00 -14.65
C TRP A 297 7.33 -5.82 -15.73
N MET A 298 8.49 -6.46 -15.54
CA MET A 298 9.62 -6.42 -16.45
C MET A 298 9.66 -7.68 -17.31
N LYS A 299 9.64 -7.48 -18.63
CA LYS A 299 9.71 -8.53 -19.64
C LYS A 299 11.15 -8.70 -20.13
N PRO A 300 11.58 -9.90 -20.56
CA PRO A 300 12.85 -10.07 -21.27
C PRO A 300 12.88 -9.21 -22.54
N GLU A 301 13.99 -8.54 -22.83
CA GLU A 301 14.11 -7.68 -24.01
C GLU A 301 13.82 -8.43 -25.31
N ALA A 302 14.25 -9.67 -25.42
CA ALA A 302 14.00 -10.52 -26.58
C ALA A 302 12.52 -10.79 -26.87
N SER A 303 11.65 -10.66 -25.87
CA SER A 303 10.21 -10.89 -26.00
C SER A 303 9.42 -9.66 -26.47
N VAL A 304 10.04 -8.50 -26.51
CA VAL A 304 9.38 -7.25 -26.94
C VAL A 304 9.84 -6.86 -28.34
N LYS A 305 8.95 -6.16 -29.06
CA LYS A 305 9.29 -5.67 -30.40
C LYS A 305 10.51 -4.74 -30.31
N ASN A 306 11.59 -5.12 -30.98
CA ASN A 306 12.78 -4.29 -31.04
C ASN A 306 12.49 -2.98 -31.80
N ARG A 307 12.55 -1.86 -31.10
CA ARG A 307 12.36 -0.51 -31.62
C ARG A 307 13.66 0.19 -31.98
N ILE A 308 14.80 -0.42 -31.63
CA ILE A 308 16.15 0.11 -31.85
C ILE A 308 16.69 -0.36 -33.22
N GLY A 309 16.28 -1.53 -33.68
CA GLY A 309 16.78 -2.13 -34.91
C GLY A 309 16.59 -1.25 -36.15
N GLY A 310 17.67 -0.97 -36.85
CA GLY A 310 17.68 -0.23 -38.09
C GLY A 310 17.86 1.29 -38.00
N PHE A 311 17.90 1.90 -36.81
CA PHE A 311 18.08 3.35 -36.67
C PHE A 311 19.43 3.71 -36.04
N GLN A 312 20.40 4.14 -36.82
CA GLN A 312 21.62 4.73 -36.31
C GLN A 312 21.39 6.04 -35.52
N GLN A 313 20.17 6.58 -35.61
CA GLN A 313 19.82 7.86 -34.98
C GLN A 313 19.70 7.78 -33.45
N HIS A 314 19.31 6.62 -32.86
CA HIS A 314 19.17 6.50 -31.40
C HIS A 314 20.51 6.50 -30.62
N ARG A 315 21.64 6.37 -31.33
CA ARG A 315 22.97 6.58 -30.73
C ARG A 315 23.37 8.05 -30.62
N LYS A 316 22.58 8.96 -31.20
CA LYS A 316 22.81 10.40 -31.08
C LYS A 316 22.12 10.97 -29.85
N PRO A 317 22.72 11.92 -29.14
CA PRO A 317 22.02 12.68 -28.12
C PRO A 317 20.68 13.21 -28.64
N LEU A 318 19.65 13.31 -27.79
CA LEU A 318 18.28 13.74 -28.08
C LEU A 318 17.46 12.77 -28.96
N ALA A 319 18.08 11.79 -29.62
CA ALA A 319 17.39 10.79 -30.44
C ALA A 319 17.29 9.41 -29.77
N TYR A 320 17.70 9.29 -28.52
CA TYR A 320 17.64 8.03 -27.75
C TYR A 320 16.20 7.54 -27.56
N LYS A 321 15.95 6.30 -27.94
CA LYS A 321 14.63 5.62 -27.80
C LYS A 321 14.84 4.21 -27.26
N PRO A 322 14.67 3.98 -25.96
CA PRO A 322 14.82 2.66 -25.38
C PRO A 322 13.71 1.71 -25.82
N ASN A 323 13.98 0.40 -25.79
CA ASN A 323 12.92 -0.59 -25.83
C ASN A 323 12.06 -0.51 -24.57
N SER A 324 10.74 -0.54 -24.74
CA SER A 324 9.82 -0.58 -23.59
C SER A 324 9.65 -2.03 -23.19
N VAL A 325 10.35 -2.44 -22.14
CA VAL A 325 10.30 -3.82 -21.61
C VAL A 325 9.42 -3.93 -20.37
N THR A 326 8.82 -2.83 -19.94
CA THR A 326 8.04 -2.76 -18.70
C THR A 326 6.58 -2.41 -18.94
N GLU A 327 5.72 -2.93 -18.09
CA GLU A 327 4.36 -2.45 -17.85
C GLU A 327 4.18 -2.18 -16.36
N TYR A 328 3.18 -1.36 -16.00
CA TYR A 328 2.85 -1.06 -14.62
C TYR A 328 1.62 -1.87 -14.18
N LEU A 329 1.68 -2.41 -12.98
CA LEU A 329 0.52 -2.83 -12.21
C LEU A 329 0.30 -1.77 -11.15
N MET A 330 -0.57 -0.84 -11.41
CA MET A 330 -0.91 0.24 -10.48
C MET A 330 -1.89 -0.31 -9.44
N VAL A 331 -1.48 -0.28 -8.18
CA VAL A 331 -2.24 -0.83 -7.06
C VAL A 331 -3.01 0.28 -6.37
N TYR A 332 -4.33 0.15 -6.35
CA TYR A 332 -5.24 1.06 -5.67
C TYR A 332 -6.10 0.33 -4.66
N ARG A 333 -6.44 1.00 -3.57
CA ARG A 333 -7.37 0.56 -2.56
C ARG A 333 -8.57 1.49 -2.52
N LYS A 334 -9.79 0.96 -2.42
CA LYS A 334 -10.96 1.80 -2.17
C LYS A 334 -10.80 2.48 -0.81
N SER A 335 -10.88 3.80 -0.79
CA SER A 335 -10.65 4.60 0.41
C SER A 335 -11.54 4.16 1.56
N THR A 336 -10.96 4.03 2.72
CA THR A 336 -11.63 3.64 3.96
C THR A 336 -10.87 4.18 5.15
N GLU A 337 -11.57 4.47 6.23
CA GLU A 337 -10.98 4.82 7.52
C GLU A 337 -10.48 3.59 8.31
N LYS A 338 -10.85 2.39 7.85
CA LYS A 338 -10.50 1.13 8.50
C LYS A 338 -9.08 0.71 8.17
N LEU A 339 -8.37 0.14 9.13
CA LEU A 339 -7.04 -0.43 8.92
C LEU A 339 -7.12 -1.67 8.02
N LEU A 340 -5.99 -2.05 7.39
CA LEU A 340 -5.91 -3.29 6.60
C LEU A 340 -6.30 -4.52 7.41
N ASP A 341 -5.95 -4.56 8.70
CA ASP A 341 -6.29 -5.65 9.62
C ASP A 341 -7.81 -5.88 9.73
N TRP A 342 -8.62 -4.85 9.52
CA TRP A 342 -10.07 -5.02 9.50
C TRP A 342 -10.51 -6.00 8.40
N ASN A 343 -9.94 -5.93 7.20
CA ASN A 343 -10.23 -6.88 6.12
C ASN A 343 -9.84 -8.32 6.51
N ILE A 344 -8.73 -8.49 7.24
CA ILE A 344 -8.28 -9.80 7.71
C ILE A 344 -9.31 -10.40 8.70
N HIS A 345 -9.84 -9.59 9.60
CA HIS A 345 -10.83 -10.02 10.60
C HIS A 345 -12.21 -10.36 10.02
N GLN A 346 -12.45 -10.10 8.73
CA GLN A 346 -13.69 -10.50 8.04
C GLN A 346 -13.72 -12.00 7.69
N TYR A 347 -12.59 -12.70 7.78
CA TYR A 347 -12.43 -14.09 7.41
C TYR A 347 -12.18 -14.95 8.66
N ASP A 348 -12.65 -16.20 8.60
CA ASP A 348 -12.29 -17.20 9.61
C ASP A 348 -10.79 -17.54 9.52
N TRP A 349 -10.25 -18.05 10.63
CA TRP A 349 -8.83 -18.38 10.74
C TRP A 349 -8.36 -19.36 9.66
N GLN A 350 -9.17 -20.35 9.30
CA GLN A 350 -8.80 -21.33 8.28
C GLN A 350 -8.64 -20.68 6.91
N THR A 351 -9.61 -19.86 6.50
CA THR A 351 -9.53 -19.08 5.24
C THR A 351 -8.29 -18.19 5.18
N VAL A 352 -7.94 -17.52 6.30
CA VAL A 352 -6.71 -16.71 6.39
C VAL A 352 -5.47 -17.60 6.20
N GLN A 353 -5.37 -18.73 6.89
CA GLN A 353 -4.22 -19.63 6.78
C GLN A 353 -4.07 -20.22 5.37
N GLU A 354 -5.17 -20.65 4.77
CA GLU A 354 -5.19 -21.21 3.43
C GLU A 354 -4.92 -20.17 2.30
N SER A 355 -5.06 -18.90 2.63
CA SER A 355 -4.82 -17.77 1.70
C SER A 355 -3.44 -17.15 1.86
N LEU A 356 -2.61 -17.64 2.78
CA LEU A 356 -1.25 -17.14 2.97
C LEU A 356 -0.46 -17.17 1.65
N VAL A 357 0.28 -16.11 1.42
CA VAL A 357 1.21 -16.04 0.28
C VAL A 357 2.31 -17.10 0.49
N PRO A 358 2.62 -17.93 -0.52
CA PRO A 358 3.64 -18.98 -0.38
C PRO A 358 5.01 -18.43 0.02
N GLU A 359 5.81 -19.25 0.69
CA GLU A 359 7.22 -18.94 0.97
C GLU A 359 7.98 -18.69 -0.34
N GLY A 360 8.97 -17.78 -0.29
CA GLY A 360 9.75 -17.40 -1.48
C GLY A 360 9.00 -16.44 -2.43
N TYR A 361 7.95 -15.76 -1.92
CA TYR A 361 7.26 -14.73 -2.68
C TYR A 361 8.17 -13.55 -3.06
N GLU A 362 7.78 -12.82 -4.11
CA GLU A 362 8.53 -11.64 -4.55
C GLU A 362 8.38 -10.50 -3.52
N THR A 363 9.51 -10.02 -3.02
CA THR A 363 9.57 -8.98 -1.98
C THR A 363 9.85 -7.58 -2.54
N THR A 364 10.07 -7.48 -3.86
CA THR A 364 10.32 -6.21 -4.55
C THR A 364 9.14 -5.87 -5.45
N ASN A 365 9.00 -4.59 -5.78
CA ASN A 365 7.99 -4.16 -6.75
C ASN A 365 8.45 -4.29 -8.21
N VAL A 366 9.55 -4.99 -8.50
CA VAL A 366 10.01 -5.30 -9.87
C VAL A 366 9.86 -6.79 -10.13
N TRP A 367 8.82 -7.15 -10.87
CA TRP A 367 8.51 -8.54 -11.18
C TRP A 367 9.04 -8.93 -12.57
N LYS A 368 9.97 -9.85 -12.60
CA LYS A 368 10.50 -10.43 -13.84
C LYS A 368 9.66 -11.63 -14.22
N ILE A 369 8.77 -11.45 -15.20
CA ILE A 369 7.84 -12.49 -15.66
C ILE A 369 7.82 -12.49 -17.18
N ASP A 370 7.98 -13.68 -17.77
CA ASP A 370 7.92 -13.86 -19.22
C ASP A 370 6.51 -13.60 -19.74
N PRO A 371 6.33 -12.88 -20.85
CA PRO A 371 5.03 -12.71 -21.47
C PRO A 371 4.52 -14.04 -22.03
N CYS A 372 3.22 -14.19 -22.03
CA CYS A 372 2.56 -15.32 -22.68
C CYS A 372 2.08 -14.90 -24.07
N PHE A 373 2.08 -15.86 -25.00
CA PHE A 373 1.55 -15.67 -26.36
C PHE A 373 0.42 -16.68 -26.61
N ASP A 374 -0.70 -16.19 -27.04
CA ASP A 374 -1.83 -17.01 -27.47
C ASP A 374 -2.12 -16.74 -28.96
N LYS A 375 -2.56 -17.77 -29.68
CA LYS A 375 -2.83 -17.67 -31.13
C LYS A 375 -4.07 -16.82 -31.43
N VAL A 376 -5.03 -16.79 -30.52
CA VAL A 376 -6.31 -16.10 -30.69
C VAL A 376 -6.25 -14.69 -30.09
N HIS A 377 -5.61 -14.53 -28.93
CA HIS A 377 -5.52 -13.25 -28.23
C HIS A 377 -4.08 -12.80 -28.11
N SER A 378 -3.74 -11.68 -28.73
CA SER A 378 -2.36 -11.18 -28.84
C SER A 378 -1.82 -10.45 -27.59
N ALA A 379 -2.65 -10.25 -26.56
CA ALA A 379 -2.31 -9.50 -25.34
C ALA A 379 -2.79 -10.25 -24.07
N VAL A 380 -2.34 -11.49 -23.92
CA VAL A 380 -2.74 -12.38 -22.82
C VAL A 380 -1.86 -12.14 -21.60
N PHE A 381 -2.47 -12.06 -20.43
CA PHE A 381 -1.71 -12.09 -19.18
C PHE A 381 -0.99 -13.43 -19.00
N PRO A 382 0.28 -13.41 -18.56
CA PRO A 382 0.92 -14.61 -18.05
C PRO A 382 0.18 -15.15 -16.83
N VAL A 383 -0.01 -16.45 -16.77
CA VAL A 383 -0.65 -17.13 -15.63
C VAL A 383 0.08 -16.79 -14.31
N GLU A 384 1.41 -16.70 -14.34
CA GLU A 384 2.22 -16.36 -13.18
C GLU A 384 1.92 -14.94 -12.65
N LEU A 385 1.71 -13.98 -13.56
CA LEU A 385 1.30 -12.62 -13.18
C LEU A 385 -0.07 -12.62 -12.49
N CYS A 386 -1.03 -13.33 -13.09
CA CYS A 386 -2.37 -13.47 -12.50
C CYS A 386 -2.33 -14.15 -11.13
N LYS A 387 -1.53 -15.21 -10.97
CA LYS A 387 -1.36 -15.92 -9.70
C LYS A 387 -0.86 -14.97 -8.60
N ARG A 388 0.21 -14.22 -8.86
CA ARG A 388 0.77 -13.28 -7.88
C ARG A 388 -0.24 -12.23 -7.46
N VAL A 389 -0.88 -11.56 -8.45
CA VAL A 389 -1.88 -10.52 -8.14
C VAL A 389 -3.02 -11.10 -7.31
N ILE A 390 -3.61 -12.22 -7.72
CA ILE A 390 -4.76 -12.80 -7.04
C ILE A 390 -4.39 -13.27 -5.62
N GLN A 391 -3.23 -13.90 -5.45
CA GLN A 391 -2.76 -14.36 -4.14
C GLN A 391 -2.43 -13.21 -3.18
N TYR A 392 -1.87 -12.10 -3.69
CA TYR A 392 -1.44 -11.00 -2.83
C TYR A 392 -2.58 -10.07 -2.43
N TYR A 393 -3.67 -10.01 -3.22
CA TYR A 393 -4.74 -9.03 -3.04
C TYR A 393 -6.13 -9.63 -2.82
N SER A 394 -6.22 -10.97 -2.62
CA SER A 394 -7.50 -11.62 -2.32
C SER A 394 -7.36 -12.85 -1.43
N TYR A 395 -8.44 -13.19 -0.74
CA TYR A 395 -8.58 -14.42 0.04
C TYR A 395 -9.31 -15.51 -0.76
N LYS A 396 -9.19 -16.78 -0.36
CA LYS A 396 -10.03 -17.86 -0.89
C LYS A 396 -11.51 -17.52 -0.67
N GLY A 397 -12.34 -17.82 -1.67
CA GLY A 397 -13.75 -17.46 -1.64
C GLY A 397 -14.07 -16.02 -2.10
N ASP A 398 -13.07 -15.15 -2.26
CA ASP A 398 -13.28 -13.81 -2.81
C ASP A 398 -13.71 -13.85 -4.27
N LEU A 399 -14.44 -12.82 -4.70
CA LEU A 399 -14.83 -12.61 -6.09
C LEU A 399 -13.86 -11.66 -6.79
N VAL A 400 -13.20 -12.18 -7.82
CA VAL A 400 -12.26 -11.45 -8.70
C VAL A 400 -12.97 -11.03 -9.95
N PHE A 401 -12.85 -9.76 -10.32
CA PHE A 401 -13.50 -9.16 -11.50
C PHE A 401 -12.47 -8.74 -12.54
N ASP A 402 -12.75 -9.02 -13.81
CA ASP A 402 -12.05 -8.45 -14.95
C ASP A 402 -13.07 -7.89 -15.95
N PRO A 403 -13.18 -6.55 -16.07
CA PRO A 403 -14.09 -5.90 -17.01
C PRO A 403 -13.69 -6.03 -18.49
N PHE A 404 -12.47 -6.49 -18.78
CA PHE A 404 -11.94 -6.65 -20.13
C PHE A 404 -11.27 -8.01 -20.28
N ALA A 405 -12.05 -9.06 -20.11
CA ALA A 405 -11.59 -10.43 -19.86
C ALA A 405 -10.72 -11.04 -20.96
N GLY A 406 -10.90 -10.65 -22.22
CA GLY A 406 -10.15 -11.18 -23.35
C GLY A 406 -10.23 -12.71 -23.43
N SER A 407 -9.10 -13.38 -23.21
CA SER A 407 -9.03 -14.87 -23.20
C SER A 407 -9.42 -15.51 -21.87
N GLY A 408 -9.80 -14.73 -20.84
CA GLY A 408 -10.29 -15.21 -19.54
C GLY A 408 -9.21 -15.71 -18.58
N THR A 409 -7.95 -15.35 -18.78
CA THR A 409 -6.84 -15.83 -17.94
C THR A 409 -7.00 -15.48 -16.47
N VAL A 410 -7.51 -14.29 -16.16
CA VAL A 410 -7.77 -13.85 -14.78
C VAL A 410 -8.78 -14.78 -14.11
N GLY A 411 -9.92 -15.03 -14.76
CA GLY A 411 -10.98 -15.90 -14.22
C GLY A 411 -10.51 -17.34 -14.02
N LYS A 412 -9.83 -17.92 -15.02
CA LYS A 412 -9.26 -19.27 -14.92
C LYS A 412 -8.26 -19.40 -13.77
N THR A 413 -7.41 -18.40 -13.60
CA THR A 413 -6.42 -18.38 -12.52
C THR A 413 -7.10 -18.18 -11.16
N ALA A 414 -8.09 -17.29 -11.05
CA ALA A 414 -8.85 -17.10 -9.81
C ALA A 414 -9.49 -18.42 -9.34
N LYS A 415 -10.14 -19.12 -10.25
CA LYS A 415 -10.77 -20.42 -9.98
C LYS A 415 -9.75 -21.47 -9.51
N SER A 416 -8.60 -21.58 -10.18
CA SER A 416 -7.54 -22.51 -9.80
C SER A 416 -6.94 -22.25 -8.41
N LEU A 417 -7.10 -21.03 -7.91
CA LEU A 417 -6.64 -20.58 -6.58
C LEU A 417 -7.76 -20.62 -5.51
N GLY A 418 -8.94 -21.15 -5.82
CA GLY A 418 -10.06 -21.22 -4.90
C GLY A 418 -10.79 -19.87 -4.69
N ARG A 419 -10.71 -18.98 -5.66
CA ARG A 419 -11.48 -17.73 -5.72
C ARG A 419 -12.59 -17.87 -6.77
N PHE A 420 -13.68 -17.13 -6.57
CA PHE A 420 -14.69 -16.97 -7.61
C PHE A 420 -14.25 -15.89 -8.58
N PHE A 421 -14.83 -15.91 -9.77
CA PHE A 421 -14.59 -14.85 -10.76
C PHE A 421 -15.89 -14.35 -11.39
N PHE A 422 -15.85 -13.10 -11.83
CA PHE A 422 -16.84 -12.47 -12.68
C PHE A 422 -16.13 -11.78 -13.82
N LEU A 423 -16.55 -12.03 -15.06
CA LEU A 423 -15.89 -11.52 -16.24
C LEU A 423 -16.89 -10.86 -17.18
N THR A 424 -16.47 -9.78 -17.83
CA THR A 424 -17.21 -9.20 -18.96
C THR A 424 -16.31 -9.14 -20.19
N GLU A 425 -16.87 -9.49 -21.35
CA GLU A 425 -16.18 -9.43 -22.63
C GLU A 425 -17.15 -9.03 -23.73
N LYS A 426 -16.84 -7.95 -24.43
CA LYS A 426 -17.68 -7.41 -25.49
C LYS A 426 -17.51 -8.15 -26.82
N ASP A 427 -16.27 -8.59 -27.10
CA ASP A 427 -15.96 -9.28 -28.35
C ASP A 427 -16.47 -10.73 -28.29
N GLU A 428 -17.40 -11.05 -29.18
CA GLU A 428 -18.01 -12.37 -29.26
C GLU A 428 -16.98 -13.48 -29.60
N THR A 429 -15.91 -13.15 -30.31
CA THR A 429 -14.86 -14.09 -30.66
C THR A 429 -14.11 -14.56 -29.40
N TYR A 430 -13.75 -13.64 -28.53
CA TYR A 430 -13.10 -13.96 -27.26
C TYR A 430 -14.04 -14.65 -26.28
N PHE A 431 -15.30 -14.21 -26.23
CA PHE A 431 -16.33 -14.88 -25.42
C PHE A 431 -16.50 -16.36 -25.84
N ASN A 432 -16.67 -16.63 -27.15
CA ASN A 432 -16.79 -17.98 -27.67
C ASN A 432 -15.50 -18.81 -27.47
N TYR A 433 -14.33 -18.18 -27.56
CA TYR A 433 -13.07 -18.82 -27.25
C TYR A 433 -13.01 -19.29 -25.78
N MET A 434 -13.37 -18.43 -24.82
CA MET A 434 -13.46 -18.81 -23.41
C MET A 434 -14.44 -19.97 -23.20
N LYS A 435 -15.61 -19.90 -23.82
CA LYS A 435 -16.64 -20.95 -23.74
C LYS A 435 -16.15 -22.29 -24.27
N SER A 436 -15.47 -22.30 -25.42
CA SER A 436 -14.92 -23.52 -26.02
C SER A 436 -13.83 -24.17 -25.18
N LYS A 437 -12.97 -23.36 -24.53
CA LYS A 437 -11.92 -23.86 -23.65
C LYS A 437 -12.47 -24.47 -22.38
N ASN A 438 -13.52 -23.90 -21.82
CA ASN A 438 -14.16 -24.40 -20.59
C ASN A 438 -14.84 -25.77 -20.82
N SER A 439 -15.39 -26.01 -22.01
CA SER A 439 -16.07 -27.28 -22.32
C SER A 439 -15.13 -28.51 -22.39
N THR A 440 -13.82 -28.30 -22.45
CA THR A 440 -12.79 -29.36 -22.46
C THR A 440 -12.27 -29.75 -21.07
N GLU A 441 -12.63 -29.02 -20.01
CA GLU A 441 -12.21 -29.32 -18.64
C GLU A 441 -13.22 -30.23 -17.93
N MET A 442 -13.03 -31.52 -18.05
CA MET A 442 -13.98 -32.63 -17.71
C MET A 442 -14.17 -32.85 -16.16
N PHE A 443 -13.48 -32.14 -15.29
CA PHE A 443 -13.53 -32.33 -13.82
C PHE A 443 -13.76 -31.02 -13.05
N ASP A 444 -14.55 -30.11 -13.61
CA ASP A 444 -14.78 -28.83 -12.96
C ASP A 444 -15.85 -28.95 -11.86
N LYS A 445 -15.43 -28.83 -10.58
CA LYS A 445 -16.32 -28.84 -9.42
C LYS A 445 -17.32 -27.67 -9.39
N PHE A 446 -17.04 -26.59 -10.16
CA PHE A 446 -17.87 -25.40 -10.20
C PHE A 446 -18.15 -25.02 -11.66
N GLU A 447 -19.39 -25.17 -12.06
CA GLU A 447 -19.84 -24.82 -13.41
C GLU A 447 -19.63 -23.34 -13.71
N THR A 448 -19.00 -23.04 -14.86
CA THR A 448 -18.89 -21.67 -15.37
C THR A 448 -20.07 -21.35 -16.23
N LYS A 449 -20.78 -20.27 -15.92
CA LYS A 449 -21.93 -19.79 -16.68
C LYS A 449 -21.48 -18.78 -17.73
N PHE A 450 -21.86 -19.00 -18.98
CA PHE A 450 -21.64 -18.08 -20.10
C PHE A 450 -22.98 -17.50 -20.52
N LEU A 451 -23.18 -16.18 -20.30
CA LEU A 451 -24.46 -15.52 -20.44
C LEU A 451 -24.36 -14.35 -21.42
N THR A 452 -25.42 -14.13 -22.19
CA THR A 452 -25.65 -12.85 -22.85
C THR A 452 -26.11 -11.81 -21.83
N LEU A 453 -26.13 -10.53 -22.20
CA LEU A 453 -26.65 -9.46 -21.31
C LEU A 453 -28.08 -9.74 -20.86
N LYS A 454 -28.94 -10.17 -21.76
CA LYS A 454 -30.34 -10.48 -21.49
C LYS A 454 -30.51 -11.65 -20.51
N GLU A 455 -29.75 -12.71 -20.69
CA GLU A 455 -29.74 -13.86 -19.77
C GLU A 455 -29.22 -13.44 -18.39
N PHE A 456 -28.19 -12.60 -18.35
CA PHE A 456 -27.66 -12.09 -17.08
C PHE A 456 -28.70 -11.20 -16.35
N GLN A 457 -29.39 -10.31 -17.07
CA GLN A 457 -30.49 -9.51 -16.50
C GLN A 457 -31.57 -10.36 -15.86
N ASN A 458 -31.94 -11.48 -16.47
CA ASN A 458 -32.92 -12.41 -15.93
C ASN A 458 -32.44 -13.14 -14.65
N THR A 459 -31.13 -13.24 -14.43
CA THR A 459 -30.59 -13.88 -13.21
C THR A 459 -30.53 -12.94 -12.01
N ILE A 460 -30.66 -11.62 -12.23
CA ILE A 460 -30.63 -10.60 -11.17
C ILE A 460 -32.04 -10.33 -10.63
N GLN A 461 -33.08 -10.57 -11.42
CA GLN A 461 -34.48 -10.47 -11.03
C GLN A 461 -34.91 -11.65 -10.15
#